data_3d94c05d5866d1764e4d963a88c18d12
#
_entry.id   3d94c05d5866d1764e4d963a88c18d12
#
_cell.length_a   1.000
_cell.length_b   1.000
_cell.length_c   1.000
_cell.angle_alpha   90.00
_cell.angle_beta   90.00
_cell.angle_gamma   90.00
#
_symmetry.space_group_name_H-M   'P 1'
#
loop_
_entity.id
_entity.type
_entity.pdbx_description
1 polymer ?
#
loop_
_entity_poly.entity_id
_entity_poly.type
_entity_poly.pdbx_seq_one_letter_code
_entity_poly.pdbx_strand_id
1 'polypeptide(L)'
;MDMTPLTDEQIVAFLDDALPAEEQARVALAAANDPSVAKRIERLAVDRDALNAGFDAMLAVAPLIAVPDAPANEPGQPSGWRHWVLRGSAAAAIFAVGIGAGLFLARTDAPDDWTVAVADYQVLYATETLTTLPLPDAARRTSLARTGAALGLELTEDALAVSGLAFQRAQILSFNNAPLAQLAFLDSNGTPFALCFRRIDAEDSAPVTEDLAGLASVTWHQDGFGFILIGGDDAQAVESWQKQFADRMGT
;
A
#
# COMPACT_ATOMS: atom_id res chain seq x y z
N MET A 1 -33.91 -29.28 15.65
CA MET A 1 -33.56 -28.33 14.58
C MET A 1 -32.72 -27.25 15.23
N ASP A 2 -31.46 -27.22 14.90
CA ASP A 2 -30.52 -26.24 15.46
C ASP A 2 -30.87 -24.85 14.90
N MET A 3 -31.44 -23.99 15.77
CA MET A 3 -31.89 -22.64 15.41
C MET A 3 -30.76 -21.60 15.62
N THR A 4 -29.55 -21.95 15.22
CA THR A 4 -28.46 -20.92 15.22
C THR A 4 -28.86 -19.81 14.26
N PRO A 5 -28.87 -18.53 14.69
CA PRO A 5 -29.23 -17.42 13.82
C PRO A 5 -28.22 -17.32 12.67
N LEU A 6 -28.74 -17.12 11.45
CA LEU A 6 -27.90 -16.95 10.26
C LEU A 6 -27.04 -15.69 10.40
N THR A 7 -25.74 -15.80 10.08
CA THR A 7 -24.82 -14.66 10.04
C THR A 7 -24.87 -13.97 8.68
N ASP A 8 -24.38 -12.72 8.61
CA ASP A 8 -24.31 -12.01 7.34
C ASP A 8 -23.28 -12.66 6.38
N GLU A 9 -22.21 -13.27 6.91
CA GLU A 9 -21.25 -14.05 6.12
C GLU A 9 -21.91 -15.26 5.44
N GLN A 10 -22.80 -15.96 6.14
CA GLN A 10 -23.54 -17.08 5.55
C GLN A 10 -24.52 -16.61 4.47
N ILE A 11 -25.14 -15.44 4.65
CA ILE A 11 -26.02 -14.86 3.63
C ILE A 11 -25.22 -14.42 2.39
N VAL A 12 -24.06 -13.81 2.57
CA VAL A 12 -23.16 -13.42 1.45
C VAL A 12 -22.67 -14.67 0.72
N ALA A 13 -22.21 -15.68 1.44
CA ALA A 13 -21.80 -16.96 0.84
C ALA A 13 -22.94 -17.66 0.08
N PHE A 14 -24.20 -17.52 0.55
CA PHE A 14 -25.39 -17.98 -0.16
C PHE A 14 -25.61 -17.21 -1.48
N LEU A 15 -25.48 -15.89 -1.44
CA LEU A 15 -25.62 -15.02 -2.63
C LEU A 15 -24.52 -15.25 -3.68
N ASP A 16 -23.35 -15.71 -3.24
CA ASP A 16 -22.20 -15.99 -4.08
C ASP A 16 -22.10 -17.47 -4.53
N ASP A 17 -23.14 -18.29 -4.24
CA ASP A 17 -23.16 -19.73 -4.52
C ASP A 17 -21.97 -20.49 -3.90
N ALA A 18 -21.41 -19.97 -2.81
CA ALA A 18 -20.20 -20.50 -2.14
C ALA A 18 -20.52 -21.50 -1.00
N LEU A 19 -21.80 -21.74 -0.69
CA LEU A 19 -22.21 -22.70 0.34
C LEU A 19 -22.37 -24.12 -0.22
N PRO A 20 -22.13 -25.16 0.61
CA PRO A 20 -22.54 -26.52 0.30
C PRO A 20 -24.05 -26.61 0.08
N ALA A 21 -24.51 -27.54 -0.77
CA ALA A 21 -25.92 -27.65 -1.18
C ALA A 21 -26.92 -27.76 0.00
N GLU A 22 -26.52 -28.43 1.08
CA GLU A 22 -27.34 -28.56 2.28
C GLU A 22 -27.52 -27.25 3.04
N GLU A 23 -26.43 -26.44 3.13
CA GLU A 23 -26.48 -25.12 3.77
C GLU A 23 -27.24 -24.12 2.89
N GLN A 24 -27.07 -24.20 1.57
CA GLN A 24 -27.82 -23.38 0.61
C GLN A 24 -29.33 -23.61 0.75
N ALA A 25 -29.76 -24.89 0.84
CA ALA A 25 -31.16 -25.24 1.06
C ALA A 25 -31.66 -24.72 2.41
N ARG A 26 -30.83 -24.75 3.46
CA ARG A 26 -31.18 -24.24 4.78
C ARG A 26 -31.43 -22.74 4.77
N VAL A 27 -30.54 -21.96 4.13
CA VAL A 27 -30.69 -20.50 4.02
C VAL A 27 -31.92 -20.14 3.19
N ALA A 28 -32.15 -20.82 2.06
CA ALA A 28 -33.34 -20.64 1.24
C ALA A 28 -34.64 -20.91 2.00
N LEU A 29 -34.68 -21.99 2.81
CA LEU A 29 -35.83 -22.31 3.61
C LEU A 29 -36.07 -21.29 4.74
N ALA A 30 -34.98 -20.78 5.35
CA ALA A 30 -35.08 -19.72 6.35
C ALA A 30 -35.62 -18.43 5.74
N ALA A 31 -35.18 -18.03 4.54
CA ALA A 31 -35.70 -16.88 3.83
C ALA A 31 -37.20 -17.00 3.46
N ALA A 32 -37.64 -18.21 3.13
CA ALA A 32 -39.05 -18.47 2.80
C ALA A 32 -39.98 -18.40 4.05
N ASN A 33 -39.45 -18.68 5.24
CA ASN A 33 -40.23 -18.74 6.48
C ASN A 33 -40.07 -17.52 7.38
N ASP A 34 -39.03 -16.72 7.21
CA ASP A 34 -38.73 -15.52 8.01
C ASP A 34 -38.51 -14.28 7.14
N PRO A 35 -39.49 -13.34 7.15
CA PRO A 35 -39.39 -12.09 6.40
C PRO A 35 -38.17 -11.23 6.79
N SER A 36 -37.64 -11.37 8.00
CA SER A 36 -36.45 -10.65 8.44
C SER A 36 -35.18 -11.14 7.75
N VAL A 37 -35.08 -12.45 7.53
CA VAL A 37 -34.00 -13.07 6.75
C VAL A 37 -34.10 -12.67 5.27
N ALA A 38 -35.32 -12.71 4.70
CA ALA A 38 -35.54 -12.27 3.33
C ALA A 38 -35.09 -10.82 3.10
N LYS A 39 -35.44 -9.89 4.01
CA LYS A 39 -34.99 -8.50 3.96
C LYS A 39 -33.47 -8.34 4.10
N ARG A 40 -32.83 -9.19 4.90
CA ARG A 40 -31.35 -9.17 5.03
C ARG A 40 -30.69 -9.61 3.72
N ILE A 41 -31.22 -10.66 3.08
CA ILE A 41 -30.75 -11.14 1.77
C ILE A 41 -30.89 -10.01 0.72
N GLU A 42 -32.07 -9.38 0.64
CA GLU A 42 -32.32 -8.28 -0.29
C GLU A 42 -31.38 -7.10 -0.07
N ARG A 43 -31.08 -6.76 1.19
CA ARG A 43 -30.15 -5.68 1.55
C ARG A 43 -28.70 -5.99 1.18
N LEU A 44 -28.29 -7.25 1.24
CA LEU A 44 -26.92 -7.69 0.95
C LEU A 44 -26.75 -8.11 -0.52
N ALA A 45 -27.84 -8.33 -1.25
CA ALA A 45 -27.78 -8.64 -2.67
C ALA A 45 -27.25 -7.44 -3.48
N VAL A 46 -26.26 -7.70 -4.32
CA VAL A 46 -25.75 -6.73 -5.29
C VAL A 46 -26.47 -6.94 -6.61
N ASP A 47 -27.05 -5.88 -7.17
CA ASP A 47 -27.60 -5.91 -8.53
C ASP A 47 -26.44 -5.99 -9.54
N ARG A 48 -26.07 -7.22 -9.90
CA ARG A 48 -24.97 -7.50 -10.84
C ARG A 48 -25.27 -6.99 -12.24
N ASP A 49 -26.53 -6.95 -12.66
CA ASP A 49 -26.91 -6.49 -14.00
C ASP A 49 -26.75 -4.96 -14.09
N ALA A 50 -27.20 -4.23 -13.06
CA ALA A 50 -26.98 -2.79 -12.99
C ALA A 50 -25.50 -2.44 -12.89
N LEU A 51 -24.71 -3.22 -12.13
CA LEU A 51 -23.26 -3.04 -12.03
C LEU A 51 -22.57 -3.28 -13.37
N ASN A 52 -22.89 -4.39 -14.06
CA ASN A 52 -22.33 -4.71 -15.37
C ASN A 52 -22.69 -3.65 -16.41
N ALA A 53 -23.95 -3.19 -16.44
CA ALA A 53 -24.37 -2.12 -17.33
C ALA A 53 -23.60 -0.81 -17.08
N GLY A 54 -23.27 -0.52 -15.81
CA GLY A 54 -22.41 0.62 -15.44
C GLY A 54 -21.00 0.50 -16.00
N PHE A 55 -20.39 -0.68 -15.87
CA PHE A 55 -19.06 -0.97 -16.44
C PHE A 55 -19.07 -0.95 -17.98
N ASP A 56 -20.08 -1.51 -18.62
CA ASP A 56 -20.21 -1.48 -20.07
C ASP A 56 -20.30 -0.04 -20.60
N ALA A 57 -21.05 0.82 -19.90
CA ALA A 57 -21.12 2.24 -20.23
C ALA A 57 -19.75 2.94 -20.09
N MET A 58 -18.95 2.59 -19.09
CA MET A 58 -17.59 3.11 -18.92
C MET A 58 -16.65 2.59 -20.01
N LEU A 59 -16.73 1.31 -20.36
CA LEU A 59 -15.92 0.72 -21.42
C LEU A 59 -16.23 1.33 -22.79
N ALA A 60 -17.49 1.70 -23.06
CA ALA A 60 -17.90 2.33 -24.31
C ALA A 60 -17.24 3.70 -24.56
N VAL A 61 -16.82 4.41 -23.49
CA VAL A 61 -16.13 5.71 -23.57
C VAL A 61 -14.64 5.61 -23.28
N ALA A 62 -14.14 4.41 -23.01
CA ALA A 62 -12.72 4.20 -22.72
C ALA A 62 -11.86 4.51 -23.96
N PRO A 63 -10.71 5.19 -23.82
CA PRO A 63 -9.81 5.43 -24.92
C PRO A 63 -9.27 4.09 -25.47
N LEU A 64 -9.30 3.91 -26.79
CA LEU A 64 -8.68 2.75 -27.45
C LEU A 64 -7.15 2.87 -27.29
N ILE A 65 -6.59 2.06 -26.40
CA ILE A 65 -5.13 1.94 -26.29
C ILE A 65 -4.71 0.98 -27.42
N ALA A 66 -3.92 1.48 -28.38
CA ALA A 66 -3.26 0.62 -29.36
C ALA A 66 -2.23 -0.24 -28.62
N VAL A 67 -2.53 -1.51 -28.43
CA VAL A 67 -1.53 -2.48 -27.93
C VAL A 67 -0.57 -2.72 -29.09
N PRO A 68 0.75 -2.45 -28.93
CA PRO A 68 1.72 -2.82 -29.97
C PRO A 68 1.64 -4.33 -30.22
N ASP A 69 1.64 -4.72 -31.49
CA ASP A 69 1.69 -6.14 -31.85
C ASP A 69 2.90 -6.78 -31.14
N ALA A 70 2.65 -7.83 -30.36
CA ALA A 70 3.72 -8.61 -29.78
C ALA A 70 4.58 -9.12 -30.93
N PRO A 71 5.94 -9.00 -30.88
CA PRO A 71 6.79 -9.52 -31.92
C PRO A 71 6.45 -11.00 -32.12
N ALA A 72 6.07 -11.37 -33.34
CA ALA A 72 5.78 -12.74 -33.69
C ALA A 72 6.99 -13.60 -33.35
N ASN A 73 6.87 -14.47 -32.36
CA ASN A 73 7.85 -15.50 -32.09
C ASN A 73 7.82 -16.44 -33.31
N GLU A 74 8.70 -16.18 -34.28
CA GLU A 74 8.98 -17.17 -35.30
C GLU A 74 9.54 -18.42 -34.63
N PRO A 75 8.97 -19.62 -34.86
CA PRO A 75 9.53 -20.85 -34.34
C PRO A 75 10.89 -21.07 -35.02
N GLY A 76 11.96 -20.74 -34.29
CA GLY A 76 13.32 -20.95 -34.73
C GLY A 76 13.52 -22.41 -35.07
N GLN A 77 13.91 -22.69 -36.32
CA GLN A 77 14.26 -24.02 -36.83
C GLN A 77 15.38 -24.60 -35.96
N PRO A 78 15.34 -25.87 -35.57
CA PRO A 78 16.42 -26.52 -34.83
C PRO A 78 17.62 -26.79 -35.78
N SER A 79 18.54 -25.85 -35.80
CA SER A 79 19.81 -26.00 -36.51
C SER A 79 20.88 -26.50 -35.55
N GLY A 80 21.31 -27.77 -35.75
CA GLY A 80 22.69 -28.21 -35.53
C GLY A 80 23.20 -28.34 -34.11
N TRP A 81 22.49 -29.00 -33.19
CA TRP A 81 22.94 -29.18 -31.78
C TRP A 81 24.12 -30.15 -31.58
N ARG A 82 24.59 -30.87 -32.58
CA ARG A 82 25.57 -31.96 -32.35
C ARG A 82 27.04 -31.56 -32.25
N HIS A 83 27.43 -30.33 -32.51
CA HIS A 83 28.84 -29.93 -32.50
C HIS A 83 29.26 -28.97 -31.37
N TRP A 84 28.33 -28.56 -30.46
CA TRP A 84 28.63 -27.60 -29.38
C TRP A 84 28.78 -28.25 -27.99
N VAL A 85 28.56 -29.55 -27.85
CA VAL A 85 28.55 -30.24 -26.53
C VAL A 85 29.94 -30.38 -25.90
N LEU A 86 31.03 -30.23 -26.64
CA LEU A 86 32.39 -30.45 -26.13
C LEU A 86 33.23 -29.19 -25.85
N ARG A 87 32.66 -27.99 -26.07
CA ARG A 87 33.32 -26.72 -25.71
C ARG A 87 32.55 -25.88 -24.68
N GLY A 88 31.42 -26.34 -24.22
CA GLY A 88 30.51 -25.58 -23.32
C GLY A 88 30.76 -25.78 -21.82
N SER A 89 31.55 -26.75 -21.38
CA SER A 89 31.67 -27.06 -19.95
C SER A 89 32.42 -26.00 -19.14
N ALA A 90 33.38 -25.27 -19.73
CA ALA A 90 34.08 -24.18 -19.04
C ALA A 90 33.25 -22.91 -18.95
N ALA A 91 32.46 -22.58 -20.00
CA ALA A 91 31.59 -21.42 -20.01
C ALA A 91 30.39 -21.59 -19.08
N ALA A 92 29.81 -22.79 -18.98
CA ALA A 92 28.73 -23.10 -18.07
C ALA A 92 29.17 -22.99 -16.59
N ALA A 93 30.38 -23.36 -16.25
CA ALA A 93 30.92 -23.23 -14.90
C ALA A 93 31.12 -21.74 -14.52
N ILE A 94 31.62 -20.90 -15.43
CA ILE A 94 31.80 -19.47 -15.21
C ILE A 94 30.43 -18.77 -15.09
N PHE A 95 29.44 -19.19 -15.88
CA PHE A 95 28.09 -18.65 -15.81
C PHE A 95 27.37 -19.05 -14.51
N ALA A 96 27.53 -20.28 -14.06
CA ALA A 96 26.99 -20.78 -12.79
C ALA A 96 27.63 -20.07 -11.58
N VAL A 97 28.96 -19.84 -11.62
CA VAL A 97 29.68 -19.07 -10.60
C VAL A 97 29.26 -17.58 -10.65
N GLY A 98 29.09 -17.01 -11.84
CA GLY A 98 28.62 -15.63 -12.01
C GLY A 98 27.19 -15.43 -11.51
N ILE A 99 26.27 -16.35 -11.81
CA ILE A 99 24.91 -16.33 -11.27
C ILE A 99 24.91 -16.58 -9.76
N GLY A 100 25.70 -17.57 -9.29
CA GLY A 100 25.82 -17.86 -7.85
C GLY A 100 26.41 -16.69 -7.06
N ALA A 101 27.47 -16.07 -7.58
CA ALA A 101 28.07 -14.87 -6.98
C ALA A 101 27.13 -13.66 -7.12
N GLY A 102 26.45 -13.48 -8.24
CA GLY A 102 25.46 -12.44 -8.45
C GLY A 102 24.25 -12.58 -7.50
N LEU A 103 23.73 -13.79 -7.32
CA LEU A 103 22.66 -14.09 -6.35
C LEU A 103 23.15 -14.01 -4.89
N PHE A 104 24.41 -14.33 -4.63
CA PHE A 104 25.01 -14.19 -3.30
C PHE A 104 25.30 -12.71 -2.97
N LEU A 105 25.77 -11.92 -3.92
CA LEU A 105 25.96 -10.48 -3.80
C LEU A 105 24.63 -9.70 -3.81
N ALA A 106 23.61 -10.23 -4.51
CA ALA A 106 22.25 -9.69 -4.42
C ALA A 106 21.52 -10.11 -3.13
N ARG A 107 22.06 -11.10 -2.41
CA ARG A 107 21.63 -11.48 -1.05
C ARG A 107 22.47 -10.85 0.06
N THR A 108 23.50 -10.08 -0.26
CA THR A 108 23.95 -9.09 0.72
C THR A 108 22.79 -8.15 0.88
N ASP A 109 22.11 -8.28 2.00
CA ASP A 109 21.05 -7.45 2.49
C ASP A 109 21.17 -6.06 1.86
N ALA A 110 20.37 -5.78 0.83
CA ALA A 110 19.97 -4.41 0.62
C ALA A 110 19.50 -4.00 2.02
N PRO A 111 20.11 -3.01 2.67
CA PRO A 111 19.67 -2.56 3.96
C PRO A 111 18.17 -2.46 3.82
N ASP A 112 17.46 -2.92 4.84
CA ASP A 112 16.01 -2.91 4.96
C ASP A 112 15.56 -1.46 4.90
N ASP A 113 15.83 -0.85 3.75
CA ASP A 113 15.76 0.60 3.55
C ASP A 113 14.32 0.94 3.23
N TRP A 114 13.53 0.86 4.30
CA TRP A 114 12.15 1.26 4.28
C TRP A 114 12.00 2.73 3.83
N THR A 115 13.06 3.55 3.93
CA THR A 115 13.05 4.96 3.52
C THR A 115 13.04 5.09 1.99
N VAL A 116 13.76 4.22 1.30
CA VAL A 116 13.69 4.13 -0.18
C VAL A 116 12.30 3.71 -0.64
N ALA A 117 11.71 2.69 0.01
CA ALA A 117 10.34 2.27 -0.32
C ALA A 117 9.32 3.39 -0.06
N VAL A 118 9.50 4.19 1.00
CA VAL A 118 8.68 5.37 1.26
C VAL A 118 8.87 6.42 0.16
N ALA A 119 10.10 6.67 -0.28
CA ALA A 119 10.38 7.62 -1.36
C ALA A 119 9.72 7.21 -2.68
N ASP A 120 9.88 5.93 -3.08
CA ASP A 120 9.26 5.37 -4.29
C ASP A 120 7.73 5.48 -4.25
N TYR A 121 7.14 5.32 -3.07
CA TYR A 121 5.70 5.49 -2.89
C TYR A 121 5.27 6.96 -2.87
N GLN A 122 6.10 7.84 -2.29
CA GLN A 122 5.78 9.27 -2.17
C GLN A 122 5.77 10.01 -3.52
N VAL A 123 6.60 9.61 -4.49
CA VAL A 123 6.57 10.21 -5.84
C VAL A 123 5.24 9.99 -6.59
N LEU A 124 4.41 9.05 -6.13
CA LEU A 124 3.08 8.80 -6.70
C LEU A 124 2.01 9.78 -6.16
N TYR A 125 2.32 10.56 -5.11
CA TYR A 125 1.38 11.52 -4.55
C TYR A 125 1.35 12.78 -5.38
N ALA A 126 0.15 13.15 -5.81
CA ALA A 126 -0.17 14.47 -6.36
C ALA A 126 -1.07 15.21 -5.38
N THR A 127 -1.21 16.53 -5.54
CA THR A 127 -2.14 17.36 -4.74
C THR A 127 -3.55 16.77 -4.76
N GLU A 128 -4.02 16.33 -5.93
CA GLU A 128 -5.34 15.74 -6.14
C GLU A 128 -5.54 14.45 -5.33
N THR A 129 -4.48 13.67 -5.10
CA THR A 129 -4.52 12.45 -4.28
C THR A 129 -5.02 12.74 -2.85
N LEU A 130 -4.71 13.93 -2.34
CA LEU A 130 -5.05 14.34 -0.98
C LEU A 130 -6.30 15.24 -0.91
N THR A 131 -6.66 15.94 -2.00
CA THR A 131 -7.73 16.95 -2.01
C THR A 131 -9.05 16.45 -2.62
N THR A 132 -9.03 15.45 -3.52
CA THR A 132 -10.23 15.00 -4.24
C THR A 132 -11.31 14.41 -3.31
N LEU A 133 -10.89 13.73 -2.24
CA LEU A 133 -11.77 13.15 -1.23
C LEU A 133 -11.29 13.55 0.17
N PRO A 134 -11.56 14.80 0.59
CA PRO A 134 -11.14 15.25 1.92
C PRO A 134 -11.88 14.47 3.00
N LEU A 135 -11.13 14.01 4.00
CA LEU A 135 -11.72 13.33 5.15
C LEU A 135 -12.42 14.35 6.06
N PRO A 136 -13.66 14.07 6.50
CA PRO A 136 -14.29 14.83 7.57
C PRO A 136 -13.41 14.83 8.83
N ASP A 137 -13.43 15.91 9.61
CA ASP A 137 -12.58 16.08 10.81
C ASP A 137 -12.67 14.89 11.78
N ALA A 138 -13.87 14.35 11.99
CA ALA A 138 -14.05 13.18 12.86
C ALA A 138 -13.35 11.93 12.31
N ALA A 139 -13.42 11.70 10.99
CA ALA A 139 -12.76 10.57 10.34
C ALA A 139 -11.23 10.74 10.34
N ARG A 140 -10.75 11.98 10.17
CA ARG A 140 -9.32 12.33 10.23
C ARG A 140 -8.75 12.05 11.62
N ARG A 141 -9.41 12.51 12.69
CA ARG A 141 -9.03 12.20 14.09
C ARG A 141 -9.06 10.70 14.39
N THR A 142 -10.10 9.99 13.91
CA THR A 142 -10.19 8.53 14.09
C THR A 142 -9.06 7.79 13.39
N SER A 143 -8.71 8.21 12.17
CA SER A 143 -7.58 7.59 11.43
C SER A 143 -6.25 7.83 12.14
N LEU A 144 -6.04 9.05 12.66
CA LEU A 144 -4.85 9.42 13.41
C LEU A 144 -4.70 8.60 14.69
N ALA A 145 -5.76 8.52 15.50
CA ALA A 145 -5.77 7.73 16.74
C ALA A 145 -5.50 6.23 16.47
N ARG A 146 -6.10 5.68 15.40
CA ARG A 146 -5.86 4.27 15.00
C ARG A 146 -4.41 4.06 14.56
N THR A 147 -3.85 5.01 13.80
CA THR A 147 -2.47 4.96 13.35
C THR A 147 -1.50 4.99 14.52
N GLY A 148 -1.72 5.87 15.50
CA GLY A 148 -0.93 5.91 16.72
C GLY A 148 -1.03 4.60 17.53
N ALA A 149 -2.27 4.12 17.76
CA ALA A 149 -2.50 2.89 18.53
C ALA A 149 -1.80 1.66 17.93
N ALA A 150 -1.71 1.54 16.60
CA ALA A 150 -1.02 0.44 15.92
C ALA A 150 0.49 0.41 16.21
N LEU A 151 1.09 1.54 16.57
CA LEU A 151 2.50 1.67 16.95
C LEU A 151 2.71 1.86 18.46
N GLY A 152 1.61 1.91 19.23
CA GLY A 152 1.66 2.16 20.68
C GLY A 152 1.99 3.60 21.04
N LEU A 153 1.57 4.56 20.19
CA LEU A 153 1.73 6.00 20.39
C LEU A 153 0.38 6.69 20.52
N GLU A 154 0.33 7.78 21.27
CA GLU A 154 -0.82 8.67 21.30
C GLU A 154 -0.57 9.85 20.34
N LEU A 155 -1.19 9.78 19.14
CA LEU A 155 -1.08 10.83 18.13
C LEU A 155 -2.29 11.77 18.20
N THR A 156 -2.02 13.05 18.33
CA THR A 156 -3.04 14.11 18.33
C THR A 156 -2.79 15.12 17.21
N GLU A 157 -3.84 15.82 16.75
CA GLU A 157 -3.67 16.87 15.73
C GLU A 157 -2.75 18.00 16.24
N ASP A 158 -2.75 18.28 17.56
CA ASP A 158 -1.88 19.29 18.16
C ASP A 158 -0.39 18.92 18.05
N ALA A 159 -0.06 17.64 18.21
CA ALA A 159 1.31 17.15 18.00
C ALA A 159 1.77 17.29 16.53
N LEU A 160 0.84 17.31 15.60
CA LEU A 160 1.09 17.45 14.16
C LEU A 160 0.96 18.90 13.65
N ALA A 161 0.63 19.84 14.51
CA ALA A 161 0.42 21.25 14.12
C ALA A 161 1.76 21.95 13.87
N VAL A 162 2.32 21.75 12.69
CA VAL A 162 3.56 22.36 12.20
C VAL A 162 3.23 23.51 11.26
N SER A 163 3.87 24.66 11.47
CA SER A 163 3.61 25.86 10.66
C SER A 163 4.02 25.62 9.21
N GLY A 164 3.11 25.88 8.28
CA GLY A 164 3.33 25.72 6.85
C GLY A 164 2.94 24.33 6.29
N LEU A 165 2.53 23.38 7.15
CA LEU A 165 2.00 22.08 6.75
C LEU A 165 0.56 21.89 7.24
N ALA A 166 -0.33 21.48 6.34
CA ALA A 166 -1.71 21.14 6.65
C ALA A 166 -1.89 19.62 6.65
N PHE A 167 -2.18 19.04 7.81
CA PHE A 167 -2.44 17.61 7.95
C PHE A 167 -3.70 17.18 7.17
N GLN A 168 -3.60 16.16 6.33
CA GLN A 168 -4.66 15.66 5.48
C GLN A 168 -5.24 14.34 5.98
N ARG A 169 -4.39 13.35 6.24
CA ARG A 169 -4.81 12.02 6.69
C ARG A 169 -3.65 11.22 7.30
N ALA A 170 -4.02 10.23 8.09
CA ALA A 170 -3.11 9.21 8.60
C ALA A 170 -3.50 7.83 8.07
N GLN A 171 -2.53 6.97 7.82
CA GLN A 171 -2.75 5.58 7.43
C GLN A 171 -1.63 4.68 7.94
N ILE A 172 -1.98 3.39 8.11
CA ILE A 172 -1.02 2.33 8.39
C ILE A 172 -0.74 1.59 7.10
N LEU A 173 0.53 1.52 6.76
CA LEU A 173 1.09 0.69 5.72
C LEU A 173 1.79 -0.52 6.37
N SER A 174 2.20 -1.49 5.56
CA SER A 174 3.04 -2.60 6.00
C SER A 174 4.33 -2.62 5.21
N PHE A 175 5.45 -2.68 5.91
CA PHE A 175 6.76 -2.89 5.30
C PHE A 175 7.43 -4.08 6.00
N ASN A 176 7.79 -5.11 5.23
CA ASN A 176 8.34 -6.37 5.75
C ASN A 176 7.54 -6.94 6.94
N ASN A 177 6.21 -6.98 6.77
CA ASN A 177 5.26 -7.49 7.75
C ASN A 177 5.21 -6.71 9.09
N ALA A 178 5.81 -5.51 9.15
CA ALA A 178 5.76 -4.61 10.29
C ALA A 178 4.96 -3.34 9.95
N PRO A 179 4.25 -2.74 10.93
CA PRO A 179 3.48 -1.54 10.71
C PRO A 179 4.40 -0.34 10.44
N LEU A 180 4.04 0.45 9.43
CA LEU A 180 4.63 1.72 9.04
C LEU A 180 3.53 2.77 9.04
N ALA A 181 3.62 3.78 9.89
CA ALA A 181 2.72 4.91 9.86
C ALA A 181 3.09 5.87 8.74
N GLN A 182 2.09 6.41 8.06
CA GLN A 182 2.23 7.53 7.14
C GLN A 182 1.23 8.61 7.50
N LEU A 183 1.73 9.81 7.74
CA LEU A 183 0.96 11.04 7.95
C LEU A 183 1.17 11.93 6.74
N ALA A 184 0.11 12.21 6.00
CA ALA A 184 0.16 13.00 4.77
C ALA A 184 -0.23 14.46 5.04
N PHE A 185 0.53 15.36 4.44
CA PHE A 185 0.38 16.81 4.56
C PHE A 185 0.38 17.48 3.19
N LEU A 186 -0.13 18.70 3.14
CA LEU A 186 0.09 19.64 2.05
C LEU A 186 0.77 20.90 2.59
N ASP A 187 1.71 21.44 1.84
CA ASP A 187 2.24 22.77 2.11
C ASP A 187 1.29 23.87 1.61
N SER A 188 1.68 25.14 1.75
CA SER A 188 0.90 26.29 1.29
C SER A 188 0.71 26.36 -0.23
N ASN A 189 1.54 25.65 -0.99
CA ASN A 189 1.50 25.59 -2.46
C ASN A 189 0.70 24.37 -2.94
N GLY A 190 0.24 23.50 -2.03
CA GLY A 190 -0.42 22.24 -2.33
C GLY A 190 0.53 21.08 -2.61
N THR A 191 1.83 21.24 -2.35
CA THR A 191 2.80 20.16 -2.53
C THR A 191 2.62 19.09 -1.48
N PRO A 192 2.55 17.79 -1.86
CA PRO A 192 2.41 16.69 -0.91
C PRO A 192 3.70 16.41 -0.15
N PHE A 193 3.56 16.24 1.17
CA PHE A 193 4.61 15.78 2.09
C PHE A 193 4.11 14.62 2.93
N ALA A 194 5.01 13.75 3.33
CA ALA A 194 4.71 12.67 4.25
C ALA A 194 5.71 12.63 5.41
N LEU A 195 5.19 12.51 6.63
CA LEU A 195 5.96 12.04 7.78
C LEU A 195 5.65 10.55 7.96
N CYS A 196 6.64 9.71 7.69
CA CYS A 196 6.52 8.28 7.91
C CYS A 196 7.41 7.84 9.07
N PHE A 197 6.93 6.86 9.86
CA PHE A 197 7.71 6.34 10.97
C PHE A 197 7.28 4.90 11.32
N ARG A 198 8.24 4.16 11.89
CA ARG A 198 8.04 2.79 12.34
C ARG A 198 8.92 2.50 13.55
N ARG A 199 8.59 1.45 14.31
CA ARG A 199 9.50 0.95 15.35
C ARG A 199 10.74 0.35 14.71
N ILE A 200 11.89 0.68 15.29
CA ILE A 200 13.20 0.15 14.92
C ILE A 200 13.95 -0.24 16.19
N ASP A 201 14.90 -1.14 16.05
CA ASP A 201 15.87 -1.49 17.11
C ASP A 201 17.21 -0.81 16.79
N ALA A 202 17.24 0.50 16.96
CA ALA A 202 18.43 1.32 16.72
C ALA A 202 18.50 2.45 17.74
N GLU A 203 19.72 2.91 18.01
CA GLU A 203 19.98 4.08 18.85
C GLU A 203 19.49 5.36 18.17
N ASP A 204 19.22 6.39 18.98
CA ASP A 204 18.88 7.71 18.48
C ASP A 204 19.98 8.25 17.58
N SER A 205 19.61 8.92 16.50
CA SER A 205 20.54 9.47 15.53
C SER A 205 20.22 10.92 15.18
N ALA A 206 21.25 11.69 14.87
CA ALA A 206 21.06 13.03 14.33
C ALA A 206 20.33 12.98 12.98
N PRO A 207 19.54 14.03 12.64
CA PRO A 207 18.88 14.12 11.34
C PRO A 207 19.89 14.14 10.19
N VAL A 208 19.59 13.39 9.15
CA VAL A 208 20.36 13.34 7.88
C VAL A 208 19.45 13.81 6.76
N THR A 209 19.88 14.85 6.03
CA THR A 209 19.17 15.40 4.87
C THR A 209 19.76 14.81 3.60
N GLU A 210 18.89 14.30 2.73
CA GLU A 210 19.29 13.73 1.44
C GLU A 210 18.17 13.88 0.40
N ASP A 211 18.51 13.68 -0.87
CA ASP A 211 17.54 13.56 -1.96
C ASP A 211 17.24 12.08 -2.17
N LEU A 212 15.96 11.71 -2.05
CA LEU A 212 15.48 10.36 -2.33
C LEU A 212 14.42 10.41 -3.44
N ALA A 213 14.71 9.77 -4.55
CA ALA A 213 13.84 9.72 -5.72
C ALA A 213 13.44 11.10 -6.27
N GLY A 214 14.32 12.12 -6.13
CA GLY A 214 14.07 13.50 -6.55
C GLY A 214 13.24 14.31 -5.57
N LEU A 215 13.05 13.83 -4.35
CA LEU A 215 12.34 14.51 -3.27
C LEU A 215 13.31 14.87 -2.13
N ALA A 216 13.16 16.06 -1.57
CA ALA A 216 13.87 16.44 -0.36
C ALA A 216 13.40 15.59 0.81
N SER A 217 14.33 15.01 1.56
CA SER A 217 14.03 14.16 2.70
C SER A 217 14.95 14.42 3.88
N VAL A 218 14.44 14.16 5.09
CA VAL A 218 15.23 14.12 6.32
C VAL A 218 14.86 12.86 7.10
N THR A 219 15.87 12.05 7.43
CA THR A 219 15.72 10.85 8.21
C THR A 219 16.37 11.03 9.59
N TRP A 220 15.78 10.46 10.66
CA TRP A 220 16.35 10.44 12.00
C TRP A 220 15.78 9.27 12.81
N HIS A 221 16.46 8.94 13.91
CA HIS A 221 15.98 7.96 14.88
C HIS A 221 15.77 8.65 16.22
N GLN A 222 14.67 8.33 16.89
CA GLN A 222 14.32 8.90 18.18
C GLN A 222 13.38 7.97 18.95
N ASP A 223 13.68 7.70 20.23
CA ASP A 223 12.83 6.94 21.15
C ASP A 223 12.40 5.54 20.62
N GLY A 224 13.29 4.84 19.92
CA GLY A 224 13.03 3.53 19.32
C GLY A 224 12.16 3.56 18.06
N PHE A 225 12.07 4.72 17.43
CA PHE A 225 11.42 4.91 16.12
C PHE A 225 12.40 5.46 15.09
N GLY A 226 12.28 4.96 13.87
CA GLY A 226 12.86 5.58 12.69
C GLY A 226 11.82 6.46 12.02
N PHE A 227 12.23 7.66 11.65
CA PHE A 227 11.41 8.66 11.00
C PHE A 227 11.99 9.05 9.65
N ILE A 228 11.12 9.41 8.71
CA ILE A 228 11.44 10.14 7.50
C ILE A 228 10.37 11.19 7.25
N LEU A 229 10.79 12.43 7.03
CA LEU A 229 9.96 13.49 6.46
C LEU A 229 10.41 13.71 5.02
N ILE A 230 9.49 13.60 4.05
CA ILE A 230 9.81 13.60 2.64
C ILE A 230 8.75 14.29 1.79
N GLY A 231 9.17 15.04 0.78
CA GLY A 231 8.31 15.69 -0.21
C GLY A 231 8.92 16.96 -0.75
N GLY A 232 8.41 17.43 -1.90
CA GLY A 232 8.92 18.63 -2.56
C GLY A 232 10.40 18.54 -2.91
N ASP A 233 11.01 19.70 -3.16
CA ASP A 233 12.42 19.85 -3.53
C ASP A 233 13.20 20.84 -2.62
N ASP A 234 12.52 21.43 -1.63
CA ASP A 234 13.12 22.39 -0.70
C ASP A 234 13.62 21.70 0.59
N ALA A 235 14.90 21.32 0.57
CA ALA A 235 15.56 20.70 1.71
C ALA A 235 15.54 21.56 2.98
N GLN A 236 15.62 22.90 2.87
CA GLN A 236 15.61 23.80 4.03
C GLN A 236 14.24 23.82 4.70
N ALA A 237 13.17 23.79 3.91
CA ALA A 237 11.82 23.70 4.44
C ALA A 237 11.61 22.37 5.18
N VAL A 238 12.05 21.24 4.59
CA VAL A 238 11.95 19.91 5.21
C VAL A 238 12.73 19.84 6.51
N GLU A 239 13.95 20.37 6.58
CA GLU A 239 14.74 20.45 7.81
C GLU A 239 14.06 21.32 8.90
N SER A 240 13.46 22.42 8.51
CA SER A 240 12.72 23.28 9.44
C SER A 240 11.51 22.58 10.05
N TRP A 241 10.76 21.83 9.24
CA TRP A 241 9.62 21.05 9.70
C TRP A 241 10.04 19.83 10.53
N GLN A 242 11.13 19.15 10.13
CA GLN A 242 11.69 18.04 10.91
C GLN A 242 11.98 18.45 12.36
N LYS A 243 12.62 19.61 12.57
CA LYS A 243 12.90 20.12 13.93
C LYS A 243 11.62 20.30 14.75
N GLN A 244 10.58 20.87 14.13
CA GLN A 244 9.30 21.06 14.79
C GLN A 244 8.60 19.72 15.13
N PHE A 245 8.70 18.72 14.26
CA PHE A 245 8.17 17.38 14.56
C PHE A 245 8.96 16.68 15.65
N ALA A 246 10.29 16.73 15.60
CA ALA A 246 11.15 16.12 16.61
C ALA A 246 10.87 16.68 18.02
N ASP A 247 10.73 18.01 18.13
CA ASP A 247 10.42 18.69 19.40
C ASP A 247 9.02 18.32 19.95
N ARG A 248 8.03 18.02 19.08
CA ARG A 248 6.66 17.74 19.48
C ARG A 248 6.35 16.26 19.67
N MET A 249 7.08 15.38 19.01
CA MET A 249 6.91 13.92 19.07
C MET A 249 7.92 13.25 20.02
N GLY A 250 8.93 13.98 20.49
CA GLY A 250 9.80 13.55 21.59
C GLY A 250 9.03 13.56 22.90
N THR A 251 9.07 12.46 23.64
CA THR A 251 8.44 12.31 24.97
C THR A 251 9.35 12.81 26.07
#